data_1564f80156bf8c482ffaaf5df2a938f1
#
_entry.id   1564f80156bf8c482ffaaf5df2a938f1
#
_cell.length_a   1.000
_cell.length_b   1.000
_cell.length_c   1.000
_cell.angle_alpha   90.00
_cell.angle_beta   90.00
_cell.angle_gamma   90.00
#
_symmetry.space_group_name_H-M   'P 1'
#
loop_
_entity.id
_entity.type
_entity.pdbx_description
1 polymer ?
#
loop_
_entity_poly.entity_id
_entity_poly.type
_entity_poly.pdbx_seq_one_letter_code
_entity_poly.pdbx_strand_id
1 'polypeptide(L)'
;MYMVSKCAIMLVLVVFGTMLSVVVEARFPKTRVVGLPVCSGNSNKEYNDNLRHLLDFFVDETKNTYRKPGADYVYDHSYPNRDISGSVNGVATCNKELAPLDCWSCLRTTKDIISSRCHRAISGRVTLQDCSISFKNVIA
;
A
#
# COMPACT_ATOMS: atom_id res chain seq x y z
N MET A 1 47.38 -24.99 30.72
CA MET A 1 46.14 -24.25 30.99
C MET A 1 45.80 -23.16 29.98
N TYR A 2 46.58 -22.94 28.93
CA TYR A 2 46.36 -21.90 27.91
C TYR A 2 45.70 -22.39 26.59
N MET A 3 45.53 -23.69 26.36
CA MET A 3 44.92 -24.20 25.12
C MET A 3 43.41 -24.21 25.11
N VAL A 4 42.76 -24.29 26.27
CA VAL A 4 41.28 -24.35 26.35
C VAL A 4 40.65 -22.98 26.09
N SER A 5 41.37 -21.90 26.41
CA SER A 5 40.88 -20.52 26.23
C SER A 5 40.77 -20.08 24.76
N LYS A 6 41.69 -20.55 23.91
CA LYS A 6 41.69 -20.18 22.48
C LYS A 6 40.53 -20.85 21.68
N CYS A 7 40.21 -22.12 22.04
CA CYS A 7 39.08 -22.79 21.40
C CYS A 7 37.73 -22.19 21.80
N ALA A 8 37.58 -21.75 23.06
CA ALA A 8 36.34 -21.09 23.52
C ALA A 8 36.13 -19.74 22.84
N ILE A 9 37.18 -18.95 22.63
CA ILE A 9 37.10 -17.65 21.96
C ILE A 9 36.77 -17.83 20.47
N MET A 10 37.36 -18.83 19.80
CA MET A 10 37.03 -19.12 18.38
C MET A 10 35.60 -19.61 18.21
N LEU A 11 35.07 -20.43 19.12
CA LEU A 11 33.66 -20.87 19.09
C LEU A 11 32.68 -19.71 19.26
N VAL A 12 32.98 -18.77 20.17
CA VAL A 12 32.17 -17.59 20.39
C VAL A 12 32.16 -16.69 19.13
N LEU A 13 33.30 -16.51 18.47
CA LEU A 13 33.39 -15.73 17.24
C LEU A 13 32.66 -16.39 16.08
N VAL A 14 32.64 -17.70 15.96
CA VAL A 14 31.88 -18.43 14.94
C VAL A 14 30.38 -18.32 15.19
N VAL A 15 29.92 -18.42 16.43
CA VAL A 15 28.50 -18.28 16.80
C VAL A 15 28.01 -16.84 16.57
N PHE A 16 28.83 -15.83 16.90
CA PHE A 16 28.51 -14.44 16.62
C PHE A 16 28.55 -14.13 15.11
N GLY A 17 29.45 -14.72 14.35
CA GLY A 17 29.56 -14.56 12.92
C GLY A 17 28.37 -15.16 12.16
N THR A 18 27.79 -16.26 12.63
CA THR A 18 26.59 -16.86 12.00
C THR A 18 25.28 -16.18 12.37
N MET A 19 25.24 -15.47 13.51
CA MET A 19 24.05 -14.68 13.89
C MET A 19 23.88 -13.37 13.09
N LEU A 20 24.94 -12.88 12.45
CA LEU A 20 24.90 -11.64 11.64
C LEU A 20 24.44 -11.84 10.19
N SER A 21 24.09 -13.06 9.79
CA SER A 21 23.74 -13.38 8.39
C SER A 21 22.25 -13.48 8.13
N VAL A 22 21.37 -13.12 9.08
CA VAL A 22 19.97 -12.87 8.77
C VAL A 22 19.87 -11.44 8.26
N VAL A 23 20.32 -11.21 7.03
CA VAL A 23 19.93 -10.02 6.26
C VAL A 23 18.46 -10.19 5.98
N VAL A 24 17.62 -9.62 6.84
CA VAL A 24 16.23 -9.37 6.50
C VAL A 24 16.29 -8.36 5.35
N GLU A 25 16.21 -8.85 4.12
CA GLU A 25 15.96 -7.98 2.97
C GLU A 25 14.59 -7.35 3.18
N ALA A 26 14.58 -6.19 3.82
CA ALA A 26 13.41 -5.34 3.85
C ALA A 26 13.15 -4.91 2.40
N ARG A 27 12.22 -5.56 1.73
CA ARG A 27 11.73 -5.14 0.42
C ARG A 27 10.98 -3.84 0.61
N PHE A 28 11.62 -2.74 0.26
CA PHE A 28 10.92 -1.46 0.17
C PHE A 28 9.91 -1.52 -0.99
N PRO A 29 8.68 -1.01 -0.78
CA PRO A 29 7.68 -0.97 -1.84
C PRO A 29 8.20 -0.16 -3.02
N LYS A 30 8.06 -0.70 -4.22
CA LYS A 30 8.43 0.01 -5.44
C LYS A 30 7.31 0.98 -5.80
N THR A 31 7.51 2.24 -5.47
CA THR A 31 6.56 3.34 -5.73
C THR A 31 6.71 3.95 -7.12
N ARG A 32 7.43 3.29 -8.02
CA ARG A 32 7.54 3.74 -9.41
C ARG A 32 6.17 3.68 -10.08
N VAL A 33 5.74 4.80 -10.64
CA VAL A 33 4.50 4.88 -11.43
C VAL A 33 4.63 4.02 -12.69
N VAL A 34 3.69 3.11 -12.88
CA VAL A 34 3.60 2.27 -14.07
C VAL A 34 2.49 2.82 -14.96
N GLY A 35 2.88 3.56 -15.99
CA GLY A 35 1.95 4.26 -16.86
C GLY A 35 1.54 5.65 -16.35
N LEU A 36 0.81 6.37 -17.17
CA LEU A 36 0.28 7.68 -16.79
C LEU A 36 -0.98 7.51 -15.90
N PRO A 37 -1.18 8.37 -14.89
CA PRO A 37 -2.45 8.45 -14.19
C PRO A 37 -3.59 8.69 -15.17
N VAL A 38 -4.63 7.86 -15.13
CA VAL A 38 -5.83 8.02 -15.95
C VAL A 38 -6.90 8.65 -15.08
N CYS A 39 -7.36 9.84 -15.46
CA CYS A 39 -8.40 10.57 -14.74
C CYS A 39 -9.41 11.10 -15.77
N SER A 40 -10.70 10.97 -15.50
CA SER A 40 -11.75 11.44 -16.40
C SER A 40 -12.95 12.04 -15.67
N GLY A 41 -13.69 12.88 -16.39
CA GLY A 41 -14.89 13.54 -15.90
C GLY A 41 -14.61 14.78 -15.05
N ASN A 42 -15.68 15.40 -14.57
CA ASN A 42 -15.64 16.61 -13.76
C ASN A 42 -16.54 16.43 -12.53
N SER A 43 -15.93 16.44 -11.35
CA SER A 43 -16.60 16.18 -10.08
C SER A 43 -17.07 17.47 -9.41
N ASN A 44 -18.08 17.35 -8.55
CA ASN A 44 -18.50 18.40 -7.61
C ASN A 44 -17.76 18.28 -6.26
N LYS A 45 -18.01 19.24 -5.36
CA LYS A 45 -17.37 19.25 -4.04
C LYS A 45 -17.73 18.03 -3.21
N GLU A 46 -19.01 17.63 -3.20
CA GLU A 46 -19.50 16.48 -2.42
C GLU A 46 -18.81 15.18 -2.85
N TYR A 47 -18.69 14.93 -4.15
CA TYR A 47 -17.96 13.79 -4.68
C TYR A 47 -16.48 13.81 -4.25
N ASN A 48 -15.83 14.97 -4.31
CA ASN A 48 -14.42 15.09 -3.92
C ASN A 48 -14.21 14.81 -2.42
N ASP A 49 -15.15 15.25 -1.58
CA ASP A 49 -15.09 14.96 -0.14
C ASP A 49 -15.27 13.45 0.11
N ASN A 50 -16.20 12.81 -0.59
CA ASN A 50 -16.43 11.36 -0.52
C ASN A 50 -15.23 10.57 -1.07
N LEU A 51 -14.63 11.01 -2.17
CA LEU A 51 -13.41 10.40 -2.71
C LEU A 51 -12.26 10.47 -1.71
N ARG A 52 -12.08 11.61 -1.03
CA ARG A 52 -11.05 11.75 0.00
C ARG A 52 -11.26 10.74 1.14
N HIS A 53 -12.50 10.60 1.64
CA HIS A 53 -12.82 9.62 2.68
C HIS A 53 -12.56 8.19 2.23
N LEU A 54 -12.90 7.84 0.98
CA LEU A 54 -12.60 6.53 0.41
C LEU A 54 -11.09 6.26 0.36
N LEU A 55 -10.31 7.24 -0.09
CA LEU A 55 -8.85 7.12 -0.17
C LEU A 55 -8.20 7.01 1.23
N ASP A 56 -8.72 7.74 2.22
CA ASP A 56 -8.30 7.64 3.62
C ASP A 56 -8.61 6.24 4.17
N PHE A 57 -9.80 5.72 3.90
CA PHE A 57 -10.20 4.37 4.28
C PHE A 57 -9.21 3.32 3.75
N PHE A 58 -8.84 3.36 2.46
CA PHE A 58 -7.89 2.40 1.91
C PHE A 58 -6.51 2.44 2.59
N VAL A 59 -6.03 3.63 2.93
CA VAL A 59 -4.74 3.79 3.61
C VAL A 59 -4.82 3.31 5.06
N ASP A 60 -5.89 3.62 5.79
CA ASP A 60 -6.03 3.28 7.20
C ASP A 60 -6.31 1.79 7.41
N GLU A 61 -7.10 1.18 6.52
CA GLU A 61 -7.41 -0.25 6.58
C GLU A 61 -6.14 -1.11 6.47
N THR A 62 -5.16 -0.68 5.66
CA THR A 62 -3.89 -1.41 5.53
C THR A 62 -3.03 -1.43 6.80
N LYS A 63 -3.22 -0.47 7.71
CA LYS A 63 -2.53 -0.48 9.01
C LYS A 63 -3.11 -1.49 9.98
N ASN A 64 -4.44 -1.70 9.90
CA ASN A 64 -5.21 -2.42 10.89
C ASN A 64 -5.44 -3.89 10.51
N THR A 65 -5.25 -4.24 9.24
CA THR A 65 -5.56 -5.57 8.75
C THR A 65 -4.40 -6.52 9.00
N TYR A 66 -4.58 -7.46 9.96
CA TYR A 66 -3.67 -8.61 10.08
C TYR A 66 -3.86 -9.51 8.86
N ARG A 67 -2.77 -9.79 8.18
CA ARG A 67 -2.77 -10.55 6.94
C ARG A 67 -2.10 -11.90 7.04
N LYS A 68 -2.74 -12.88 6.34
CA LYS A 68 -2.05 -14.11 6.02
C LYS A 68 -1.01 -13.83 4.94
N PRO A 69 0.26 -14.20 5.12
CA PRO A 69 1.28 -14.10 4.07
C PRO A 69 0.80 -14.78 2.78
N GLY A 70 1.02 -14.15 1.64
CA GLY A 70 0.70 -14.70 0.32
C GLY A 70 -0.75 -14.48 -0.17
N ALA A 71 -1.61 -13.81 0.59
CA ALA A 71 -2.93 -13.40 0.10
C ALA A 71 -2.87 -12.04 -0.62
N ASP A 72 -3.61 -11.85 -1.72
CA ASP A 72 -3.69 -10.56 -2.39
C ASP A 72 -4.40 -9.52 -1.50
N TYR A 73 -3.94 -8.25 -1.55
CA TYR A 73 -4.61 -7.14 -0.90
C TYR A 73 -5.59 -6.50 -1.89
N VAL A 74 -6.83 -6.85 -1.74
CA VAL A 74 -7.91 -6.22 -2.50
C VAL A 74 -8.86 -5.58 -1.49
N TYR A 75 -8.94 -4.26 -1.53
CA TYR A 75 -9.91 -3.48 -0.77
C TYR A 75 -10.91 -2.91 -1.76
N ASP A 76 -12.15 -3.40 -1.71
CA ASP A 76 -13.29 -2.85 -2.47
C ASP A 76 -14.22 -2.14 -1.50
N HIS A 77 -14.49 -0.87 -1.73
CA HIS A 77 -15.33 -0.07 -0.85
C HIS A 77 -16.07 1.03 -1.62
N SER A 78 -17.28 1.36 -1.14
CA SER A 78 -18.08 2.47 -1.63
C SER A 78 -18.32 3.50 -0.52
N TYR A 79 -18.21 4.78 -0.83
CA TYR A 79 -18.45 5.84 0.14
C TYR A 79 -19.31 6.97 -0.45
N PRO A 80 -20.34 7.45 0.23
CA PRO A 80 -21.00 6.78 1.35
C PRO A 80 -21.56 5.42 0.91
N ASN A 81 -21.80 4.52 1.84
CA ASN A 81 -22.27 3.15 1.57
C ASN A 81 -23.77 3.11 1.16
N ARG A 82 -24.15 3.97 0.19
CA ARG A 82 -25.51 4.10 -0.35
C ARG A 82 -25.43 4.58 -1.79
N ASP A 83 -26.38 4.13 -2.61
CA ASP A 83 -26.56 4.59 -4.01
C ASP A 83 -27.18 5.99 -4.08
N ILE A 84 -26.44 6.99 -3.66
CA ILE A 84 -26.82 8.40 -3.73
C ILE A 84 -25.89 9.20 -4.63
N SER A 85 -26.40 10.31 -5.15
CA SER A 85 -25.60 11.29 -5.89
C SER A 85 -24.33 11.63 -5.11
N GLY A 86 -23.19 11.59 -5.78
CA GLY A 86 -21.89 11.81 -5.15
C GLY A 86 -21.20 10.58 -4.57
N SER A 87 -21.84 9.40 -4.61
CA SER A 87 -21.21 8.16 -4.16
C SER A 87 -20.04 7.77 -5.04
N VAL A 88 -18.96 7.33 -4.41
CA VAL A 88 -17.74 6.84 -5.05
C VAL A 88 -17.49 5.39 -4.65
N ASN A 89 -17.23 4.55 -5.65
CA ASN A 89 -16.74 3.19 -5.44
C ASN A 89 -15.25 3.14 -5.84
N GLY A 90 -14.46 2.37 -5.13
CA GLY A 90 -13.05 2.22 -5.44
C GLY A 90 -12.50 0.87 -5.03
N VAL A 91 -11.40 0.53 -5.68
CA VAL A 91 -10.63 -0.69 -5.39
C VAL A 91 -9.17 -0.31 -5.20
N ALA A 92 -8.60 -0.72 -4.08
CA ALA A 92 -7.17 -0.63 -3.82
C ALA A 92 -6.55 -2.03 -3.78
N THR A 93 -5.39 -2.18 -4.38
CA THR A 93 -4.67 -3.47 -4.42
C THR A 93 -3.21 -3.28 -4.06
N CYS A 94 -2.63 -4.28 -3.41
CA CYS A 94 -1.19 -4.38 -3.19
C CYS A 94 -0.67 -5.75 -3.62
N ASN A 95 0.59 -5.77 -4.05
CA ASN A 95 1.29 -7.02 -4.30
C ASN A 95 1.30 -7.89 -3.04
N LYS A 96 0.97 -9.17 -3.19
CA LYS A 96 0.88 -10.17 -2.11
C LYS A 96 2.17 -10.37 -1.33
N GLU A 97 3.31 -10.03 -1.92
CA GLU A 97 4.63 -10.16 -1.30
C GLU A 97 4.99 -9.00 -0.36
N LEU A 98 4.21 -7.90 -0.38
CA LEU A 98 4.46 -6.75 0.48
C LEU A 98 4.04 -7.03 1.92
N ALA A 99 4.85 -6.57 2.88
CA ALA A 99 4.42 -6.46 4.26
C ALA A 99 3.29 -5.42 4.41
N PRO A 100 2.42 -5.51 5.44
CA PRO A 100 1.32 -4.55 5.66
C PRO A 100 1.76 -3.09 5.65
N LEU A 101 2.89 -2.79 6.28
CA LEU A 101 3.44 -1.43 6.36
C LEU A 101 3.94 -0.92 5.00
N ASP A 102 4.46 -1.83 4.16
CA ASP A 102 4.92 -1.49 2.81
C ASP A 102 3.73 -1.26 1.87
N CYS A 103 2.66 -2.06 1.99
CA CYS A 103 1.39 -1.83 1.30
C CYS A 103 0.79 -0.48 1.71
N TRP A 104 0.75 -0.16 3.02
CA TRP A 104 0.33 1.14 3.51
C TRP A 104 1.12 2.30 2.88
N SER A 105 2.44 2.21 2.86
CA SER A 105 3.32 3.23 2.27
C SER A 105 3.05 3.41 0.78
N CYS A 106 2.86 2.30 0.04
CA CYS A 106 2.55 2.30 -1.39
C CYS A 106 1.19 2.96 -1.67
N LEU A 107 0.13 2.56 -0.95
CA LEU A 107 -1.22 3.13 -1.11
C LEU A 107 -1.27 4.61 -0.71
N ARG A 108 -0.51 5.03 0.31
CA ARG A 108 -0.38 6.44 0.68
C ARG A 108 0.21 7.26 -0.46
N THR A 109 1.29 6.78 -1.09
CA THR A 109 1.88 7.44 -2.26
C THR A 109 0.89 7.50 -3.43
N THR A 110 0.14 6.41 -3.67
CA THR A 110 -0.90 6.37 -4.71
C THR A 110 -2.01 7.37 -4.44
N LYS A 111 -2.47 7.50 -3.19
CA LYS A 111 -3.44 8.51 -2.76
C LYS A 111 -2.94 9.93 -3.03
N ASP A 112 -1.68 10.24 -2.71
CA ASP A 112 -1.10 11.57 -2.92
C ASP A 112 -1.07 11.92 -4.42
N ILE A 113 -0.77 10.95 -5.29
CA ILE A 113 -0.82 11.12 -6.74
C ILE A 113 -2.26 11.36 -7.22
N ILE A 114 -3.25 10.60 -6.75
CA ILE A 114 -4.66 10.81 -7.09
C ILE A 114 -5.09 12.21 -6.66
N SER A 115 -4.80 12.60 -5.44
CA SER A 115 -5.17 13.91 -4.88
C SER A 115 -4.58 15.08 -5.67
N SER A 116 -3.38 14.92 -6.22
CA SER A 116 -2.71 15.95 -7.00
C SER A 116 -3.08 15.96 -8.48
N ARG A 117 -3.29 14.79 -9.08
CA ARG A 117 -3.48 14.64 -10.54
C ARG A 117 -4.94 14.47 -10.96
N CYS A 118 -5.77 13.86 -10.09
CA CYS A 118 -7.17 13.53 -10.36
C CYS A 118 -8.17 14.32 -9.50
N HIS A 119 -7.77 15.45 -8.93
CA HIS A 119 -8.54 16.21 -7.91
C HIS A 119 -9.93 16.68 -8.31
N ARG A 120 -10.29 16.61 -9.61
CA ARG A 120 -11.62 16.94 -10.13
C ARG A 120 -12.23 15.84 -10.97
N ALA A 121 -11.66 14.65 -10.96
CA ALA A 121 -12.15 13.56 -11.77
C ALA A 121 -13.28 12.81 -11.07
N ILE A 122 -14.24 12.27 -11.83
CA ILE A 122 -15.29 11.37 -11.34
C ILE A 122 -14.88 9.90 -11.47
N SER A 123 -13.80 9.61 -12.17
CA SER A 123 -13.16 8.30 -12.22
C SER A 123 -11.66 8.45 -12.46
N GLY A 124 -10.92 7.48 -11.99
CA GLY A 124 -9.49 7.47 -12.20
C GLY A 124 -8.81 6.17 -11.77
N ARG A 125 -7.58 6.01 -12.25
CA ARG A 125 -6.70 4.92 -11.86
C ARG A 125 -5.27 5.41 -11.79
N VAL A 126 -4.60 5.06 -10.72
CA VAL A 126 -3.15 5.22 -10.55
C VAL A 126 -2.57 3.87 -10.20
N THR A 127 -1.57 3.44 -10.96
CA THR A 127 -0.88 2.17 -10.76
C THR A 127 0.59 2.44 -10.50
N LEU A 128 1.07 2.00 -9.35
CA LEU A 128 2.48 1.87 -9.03
C LEU A 128 2.91 0.43 -9.24
N GLN A 129 4.20 0.15 -9.19
CA GLN A 129 4.72 -1.18 -9.45
C GLN A 129 4.16 -2.24 -8.49
N ASP A 130 3.94 -1.89 -7.23
CA ASP A 130 3.53 -2.82 -6.17
C ASP A 130 2.12 -2.57 -5.62
N CYS A 131 1.43 -1.52 -6.05
CA CYS A 131 0.05 -1.24 -5.65
C CYS A 131 -0.70 -0.40 -6.67
N SER A 132 -2.03 -0.39 -6.56
CA SER A 132 -2.86 0.48 -7.38
C SER A 132 -4.12 0.91 -6.64
N ILE A 133 -4.67 2.07 -7.02
CA ILE A 133 -6.01 2.50 -6.64
C ILE A 133 -6.77 2.88 -7.91
N SER A 134 -8.00 2.41 -8.01
CA SER A 134 -8.97 2.86 -9.01
C SER A 134 -10.26 3.31 -8.32
N PHE A 135 -10.93 4.32 -8.86
CA PHE A 135 -12.19 4.83 -8.33
C PHE A 135 -13.11 5.28 -9.47
N LYS A 136 -14.41 5.22 -9.23
CA LYS A 136 -15.43 5.68 -10.16
C LYS A 136 -16.68 6.13 -9.43
N ASN A 137 -17.49 7.00 -10.09
CA ASN A 137 -18.82 7.33 -9.62
C ASN A 137 -19.72 6.08 -9.73
N VAL A 138 -20.57 5.84 -8.72
CA VAL A 138 -21.50 4.70 -8.70
C VAL A 138 -22.65 4.87 -9.68
N ILE A 139 -22.99 6.10 -10.03
CA ILE A 139 -24.18 6.44 -10.88
C ILE A 139 -23.78 6.71 -12.33
N ALA A 140 -22.51 6.61 -12.65
CA ALA A 140 -21.99 6.85 -14.00
C ALA A 140 -22.01 5.60 -14.86
#